data_e5701dba26972921d1dcaa7bff75da85
#
_entry.id   e5701dba26972921d1dcaa7bff75da85
#
_cell.length_a   1.000
_cell.length_b   1.000
_cell.length_c   1.000
_cell.angle_alpha   90.00
_cell.angle_beta   90.00
_cell.angle_gamma   90.00
#
_symmetry.space_group_name_H-M   'P 1'
#
loop_
_entity.id
_entity.type
_entity.pdbx_description
1 polymer ?
#
loop_
_entity_poly.entity_id
_entity_poly.type
_entity_poly.pdbx_seq_one_letter_code
_entity_poly.pdbx_strand_id
1 'polypeptide(L)'
;MAETITDQVLVRYFAAAEEAAGVPEESLPTVATVGELKRVLLDRYGDAMAKVLASGSFLVDGVVSSDDARPLGARVDVLPPFAGG
;
A
#
# COMPACT_ATOMS: atom_id res chain seq x y z
N MET A 1 -3.71 -30.06 0.38
CA MET A 1 -3.72 -29.41 0.39
C MET A 1 -4.01 -28.47 0.10
N ALA A 2 -4.14 -28.10 0.13
CA ALA A 2 -4.34 -27.31 -0.11
C ALA A 2 -4.22 -26.31 -0.28
N GLU A 3 -4.22 -25.96 -0.56
CA GLU A 3 -4.08 -25.00 -0.78
C GLU A 3 -4.23 -23.97 -0.66
N THR A 4 -4.17 -23.57 -0.83
CA THR A 4 -4.13 -22.64 -0.35
C THR A 4 -4.08 -21.47 -0.88
N ILE A 5 -4.84 -20.99 -0.92
CA ILE A 5 -4.95 -19.95 -1.47
C ILE A 5 -4.70 -18.89 -0.85
N THR A 6 -3.91 -18.23 -1.06
CA THR A 6 -3.72 -17.25 -0.36
C THR A 6 -3.99 -16.12 -1.07
N ASP A 7 -4.90 -15.44 -0.70
CA ASP A 7 -5.19 -14.17 -1.23
C ASP A 7 -4.22 -13.20 -0.66
N GLN A 8 -3.28 -12.79 -1.46
CA GLN A 8 -2.29 -11.81 -1.05
C GLN A 8 -2.23 -10.67 -2.04
N VAL A 9 -1.86 -9.51 -1.55
CA VAL A 9 -1.61 -8.36 -2.40
C VAL A 9 -0.13 -8.03 -2.32
N LEU A 10 0.49 -7.79 -3.45
CA LEU A 10 1.87 -7.35 -3.49
C LEU A 10 1.90 -5.85 -3.31
N VAL A 11 2.53 -5.38 -2.24
CA VAL A 11 2.63 -3.96 -1.95
C VAL A 11 4.06 -3.53 -2.21
N ARG A 12 4.23 -2.57 -3.08
CA ARG A 12 5.55 -2.06 -3.43
C ARG A 12 5.66 -0.64 -2.89
N TYR A 13 6.81 -0.33 -2.29
CA TYR A 13 7.03 0.94 -1.62
C TYR A 13 8.08 1.74 -2.38
N PHE A 14 7.82 3.02 -2.61
CA PHE A 14 8.73 3.87 -3.36
C PHE A 14 9.17 5.05 -2.51
N ALA A 15 10.44 5.41 -2.61
CA ALA A 15 11.04 6.58 -1.97
C ALA A 15 10.73 6.61 -0.46
N ALA A 16 10.05 7.63 0.03
CA ALA A 16 9.78 7.76 1.44
C ALA A 16 8.96 6.59 1.99
N ALA A 17 8.11 5.98 1.16
CA ALA A 17 7.34 4.82 1.59
C ALA A 17 8.27 3.63 1.84
N GLU A 18 9.27 3.44 1.01
CA GLU A 18 10.25 2.39 1.22
C GLU A 18 11.04 2.63 2.50
N GLU A 19 11.40 3.87 2.77
CA GLU A 19 12.10 4.20 4.00
C GLU A 19 11.24 3.90 5.23
N ALA A 20 9.95 4.20 5.14
CA ALA A 20 9.05 3.96 6.26
C ALA A 20 8.85 2.47 6.50
N ALA A 21 8.78 1.68 5.44
CA ALA A 21 8.55 0.24 5.55
C ALA A 21 9.82 -0.54 5.86
N GLY A 22 10.96 -0.03 5.41
CA GLY A 22 12.24 -0.73 5.59
C GLY A 22 12.47 -1.83 4.57
N VAL A 23 11.56 -2.01 3.63
CA VAL A 23 11.69 -3.00 2.56
C VAL A 23 11.13 -2.41 1.28
N PRO A 24 11.61 -2.82 0.10
CA PRO A 24 11.10 -2.27 -1.15
C PRO A 24 9.73 -2.80 -1.54
N GLU A 25 9.38 -3.99 -1.08
CA GLU A 25 8.08 -4.57 -1.37
C GLU A 25 7.83 -5.74 -0.44
N GLU A 26 6.58 -6.11 -0.31
CA GLU A 26 6.21 -7.28 0.50
C GLU A 26 4.82 -7.74 0.10
N SER A 27 4.55 -9.01 0.33
CA SER A 27 3.21 -9.56 0.13
C SER A 27 2.49 -9.56 1.46
N LEU A 28 1.28 -9.03 1.46
CA LEU A 28 0.45 -8.96 2.66
C LEU A 28 -0.87 -9.66 2.40
N PRO A 29 -1.51 -10.17 3.44
CA PRO A 29 -2.87 -10.69 3.27
C PRO A 29 -3.74 -9.59 2.68
N THR A 30 -4.50 -9.93 1.65
CA THR A 30 -5.30 -8.93 0.99
C THR A 30 -6.44 -8.47 1.89
N VAL A 31 -6.84 -7.23 1.69
CA VAL A 31 -8.02 -6.66 2.33
C VAL A 31 -8.91 -6.11 1.23
N ALA A 32 -10.09 -5.66 1.59
CA ALA A 32 -11.08 -5.32 0.58
C ALA A 32 -10.77 -4.02 -0.15
N THR A 33 -10.25 -3.01 0.55
CA THR A 33 -10.15 -1.68 -0.03
C THR A 33 -8.83 -1.02 0.32
N VAL A 34 -8.53 0.07 -0.39
CA VAL A 34 -7.36 0.90 -0.13
C VAL A 34 -7.37 1.41 1.31
N GLY A 35 -8.54 1.82 1.81
CA GLY A 35 -8.63 2.32 3.18
C GLY A 35 -8.25 1.27 4.21
N GLU A 36 -8.64 0.03 3.98
CA GLU A 36 -8.26 -1.05 4.88
C GLU A 36 -6.77 -1.34 4.79
N LEU A 37 -6.20 -1.27 3.59
CA LEU A 37 -4.77 -1.44 3.44
C LEU A 37 -4.00 -0.36 4.19
N LYS A 38 -4.48 0.89 4.14
CA LYS A 38 -3.85 1.96 4.90
C LYS A 38 -3.79 1.62 6.39
N ARG A 39 -4.86 1.07 6.93
CA ARG A 39 -4.87 0.68 8.34
C ARG A 39 -3.82 -0.38 8.65
N VAL A 40 -3.71 -1.36 7.77
CA VAL A 40 -2.71 -2.41 7.95
C VAL A 40 -1.31 -1.79 7.97
N LEU A 41 -1.04 -0.88 7.05
CA LEU A 41 0.27 -0.25 6.96
C LEU A 41 0.56 0.63 8.17
N LEU A 42 -0.45 1.34 8.66
CA LEU A 42 -0.28 2.16 9.86
C LEU A 42 0.04 1.30 11.07
N ASP A 43 -0.64 0.16 11.19
CA ASP A 43 -0.39 -0.76 12.28
C ASP A 43 1.02 -1.32 12.24
N ARG A 44 1.53 -1.60 11.05
CA ARG A 44 2.83 -2.23 10.91
C ARG A 44 3.97 -1.24 11.06
N TYR A 45 3.80 -0.02 10.56
CA TYR A 45 4.92 0.91 10.42
C TYR A 45 4.78 2.22 11.16
N GLY A 46 3.60 2.51 11.66
CA GLY A 46 3.41 3.66 12.55
C GLY A 46 3.52 5.01 11.87
N ASP A 47 4.05 5.98 12.61
CA ASP A 47 3.98 7.39 12.21
C ASP A 47 4.71 7.70 10.92
N ALA A 48 5.82 7.04 10.67
CA ALA A 48 6.56 7.31 9.43
C ALA A 48 5.70 6.98 8.21
N MET A 49 4.98 5.86 8.28
CA MET A 49 4.11 5.50 7.19
C MET A 49 2.87 6.40 7.15
N ALA A 50 2.39 6.85 8.31
CA ALA A 50 1.23 7.73 8.35
C ALA A 50 1.47 9.00 7.53
N LYS A 51 2.66 9.57 7.62
CA LYS A 51 2.99 10.77 6.86
C LYS A 51 2.97 10.52 5.37
N VAL A 52 3.49 9.39 4.94
CA VAL A 52 3.49 9.01 3.53
C VAL A 52 2.06 8.82 3.04
N LEU A 53 1.26 8.11 3.80
CA LEU A 53 -0.12 7.80 3.39
C LEU A 53 -1.00 9.04 3.37
N ALA A 54 -0.72 10.01 4.22
CA ALA A 54 -1.54 11.21 4.29
C ALA A 54 -1.39 12.10 3.05
N SER A 55 -0.22 12.06 2.43
CA SER A 55 0.05 12.97 1.31
C SER A 55 0.38 12.25 0.01
N GLY A 56 0.57 10.94 0.05
CA GLY A 56 0.93 10.18 -1.14
C GLY A 56 -0.28 9.66 -1.87
N SER A 57 -0.01 8.78 -2.82
CA SER A 57 -1.04 8.16 -3.65
C SER A 57 -0.80 6.67 -3.74
N PHE A 58 -1.82 5.96 -4.18
CA PHE A 58 -1.71 4.52 -4.43
C PHE A 58 -1.91 4.27 -5.91
N LEU A 59 -1.11 3.35 -6.43
CA LEU A 59 -1.34 2.84 -7.78
C LEU A 59 -1.91 1.44 -7.59
N VAL A 60 -3.18 1.28 -7.91
CA VAL A 60 -3.85 -0.01 -7.74
C VAL A 60 -3.92 -0.65 -9.13
N ASP A 61 -3.14 -1.74 -9.30
CA ASP A 61 -3.02 -2.41 -10.60
C ASP A 61 -2.73 -1.42 -11.72
N GLY A 62 -1.86 -0.46 -11.44
CA GLY A 62 -1.43 0.52 -12.44
C GLY A 62 -2.31 1.76 -12.57
N VAL A 63 -3.34 1.89 -11.76
CA VAL A 63 -4.23 3.05 -11.83
C VAL A 63 -4.12 3.86 -10.55
N VAL A 64 -3.80 5.14 -10.69
CA VAL A 64 -3.67 6.02 -9.53
C VAL A 64 -5.03 6.21 -8.86
N SER A 65 -5.05 6.08 -7.55
CA SER A 65 -6.26 6.28 -6.79
C SER A 65 -5.94 6.85 -5.42
N SER A 66 -6.79 7.78 -4.97
CA SER A 66 -6.75 8.24 -3.60
C SER A 66 -8.07 7.95 -2.89
N ASP A 67 -8.91 7.13 -3.51
CA ASP A 67 -10.23 6.80 -2.98
C ASP A 67 -10.10 5.61 -2.04
N ASP A 68 -10.36 5.82 -0.76
CA ASP A 68 -10.24 4.77 0.24
C ASP A 68 -11.22 3.62 0.00
N ALA A 69 -12.29 3.87 -0.72
CA ALA A 69 -13.27 2.83 -1.02
C ALA A 69 -12.86 1.97 -2.23
N ARG A 70 -11.78 2.32 -2.91
CA ARG A 70 -11.32 1.58 -4.07
C ARG A 70 -10.98 0.15 -3.72
N PRO A 71 -11.55 -0.85 -4.39
CA PRO A 71 -11.17 -2.25 -4.15
C PRO A 71 -9.74 -2.49 -4.58
N LEU A 72 -9.07 -3.39 -3.89
CA LEU A 72 -7.71 -3.77 -4.24
C LEU A 72 -7.72 -4.82 -5.32
N GLY A 73 -6.63 -4.81 -6.10
CA GLY A 73 -6.35 -5.88 -7.04
C GLY A 73 -5.17 -6.70 -6.53
N ALA A 74 -4.35 -7.17 -7.46
CA ALA A 74 -3.24 -8.04 -7.12
C ALA A 74 -2.02 -7.27 -6.64
N ARG A 75 -1.87 -6.00 -7.06
CA ARG A 75 -0.68 -5.22 -6.76
C ARG A 75 -1.05 -3.78 -6.44
N VAL A 76 -0.34 -3.24 -5.45
CA VAL A 76 -0.51 -1.85 -5.06
C VAL A 76 0.87 -1.24 -4.91
N ASP A 77 1.08 -0.09 -5.52
CA ASP A 77 2.31 0.68 -5.33
C ASP A 77 1.97 1.86 -4.42
N VAL A 78 2.77 2.04 -3.38
CA VAL A 78 2.62 3.16 -2.47
C VAL A 78 3.60 4.24 -2.89
N LEU A 79 3.06 5.38 -3.28
CA LEU A 79 3.85 6.46 -3.84
C LEU A 79 3.86 7.65 -2.90
N PRO A 80 4.99 8.30 -2.70
CA PRO A 80 5.03 9.54 -1.93
C PRO A 80 4.40 10.66 -2.73
N PRO A 81 4.14 11.81 -2.11
CA PRO A 81 3.63 12.94 -2.86
C PRO A 81 4.68 13.38 -3.87
N PHE A 82 4.22 13.81 -5.02
CA PHE A 82 5.14 14.29 -6.05
C PHE A 82 5.52 15.72 -5.72
N ALA A 83 6.79 15.92 -5.50
CA ALA A 83 7.29 17.24 -5.16
C ALA A 83 7.16 18.15 -6.37
N GLY A 84 6.95 19.37 -6.14
CA GLY A 84 6.90 20.35 -7.17
C GLY A 84 5.74 20.15 -8.09
N GLY A 85 4.94 19.25 -7.66
CA GLY A 85 3.79 19.01 -8.49
C GLY A 85 3.37 20.28 -8.90
#